data_a2e9fd8d005dc1332c3699baf1bc9894
#
_entry.id   a2e9fd8d005dc1332c3699baf1bc9894
#
_cell.length_a   1.000
_cell.length_b   1.000
_cell.length_c   1.000
_cell.angle_alpha   90.00
_cell.angle_beta   90.00
_cell.angle_gamma   90.00
#
_symmetry.space_group_name_H-M   'P 1'
#
loop_
_entity.id
_entity.type
_entity.pdbx_description
1 polymer ?
#
loop_
_entity_poly.entity_id
_entity_poly.type
_entity_poly.pdbx_seq_one_letter_code
_entity_poly.pdbx_strand_id
1 'polypeptide(L)'
;GYLLARVLEGEFGRRAPALLPRMERRLLEAWAVHTCDVFDRTGLQNALRVMEQVDSFDEAKHRNDAAGALFEDIAPILGNFVCGLSGRRLRIEEGDAAWTDGDRIVLPPLIAALPDLDDNFQLAKITVALLWAQTRFGSLRIDHTNVAAEYADPERALTRLYALETLRLTARIARELP
;
A
#
# COMPACT_ATOMS: atom_id res chain seq x y z
N GLY A 1 1.11 -7.35 -27.13
CA GLY A 1 0.98 -7.71 -25.69
C GLY A 1 1.13 -9.21 -25.42
N TYR A 2 0.29 -10.08 -26.02
CA TYR A 2 0.20 -11.52 -25.67
C TYR A 2 1.49 -12.32 -25.85
N LEU A 3 2.24 -12.10 -26.96
CA LEU A 3 3.52 -12.79 -27.22
C LEU A 3 4.60 -12.41 -26.20
N LEU A 4 4.64 -11.16 -25.77
CA LEU A 4 5.62 -10.66 -24.78
C LEU A 4 5.33 -11.21 -23.37
N ALA A 5 4.06 -11.35 -22.99
CA ALA A 5 3.67 -11.99 -21.75
C ALA A 5 4.10 -13.46 -21.69
N ARG A 6 3.95 -14.20 -22.79
CA ARG A 6 4.42 -15.61 -22.89
C ARG A 6 5.94 -15.76 -22.78
N VAL A 7 6.71 -14.77 -23.25
CA VAL A 7 8.17 -14.77 -23.06
C VAL A 7 8.49 -14.62 -21.58
N LEU A 8 7.80 -13.72 -20.87
CA LEU A 8 7.99 -13.51 -19.44
C LEU A 8 7.62 -14.77 -18.62
N GLU A 9 6.48 -15.41 -18.94
CA GLU A 9 6.08 -16.69 -18.33
C GLU A 9 7.15 -17.79 -18.55
N GLY A 10 7.71 -17.88 -19.74
CA GLY A 10 8.78 -18.84 -20.05
C GLY A 10 10.06 -18.59 -19.25
N GLU A 11 10.40 -17.33 -18.99
CA GLU A 11 11.56 -16.96 -18.17
C GLU A 11 11.31 -17.30 -16.69
N PHE A 12 10.09 -17.04 -16.16
CA PHE A 12 9.71 -17.49 -14.82
C PHE A 12 9.82 -19.01 -14.68
N GLY A 13 9.26 -19.76 -15.64
CA GLY A 13 9.30 -21.23 -15.62
C GLY A 13 10.73 -21.80 -15.63
N ARG A 14 11.67 -21.13 -16.28
CA ARG A 14 13.09 -21.55 -16.31
C ARG A 14 13.82 -21.22 -15.00
N ARG A 15 13.52 -20.11 -14.37
CA ARG A 15 14.25 -19.60 -13.18
C ARG A 15 13.66 -20.10 -11.85
N ALA A 16 12.34 -20.26 -11.77
CA ALA A 16 11.65 -20.67 -10.56
C ALA A 16 12.21 -21.93 -9.89
N PRO A 17 12.53 -23.03 -10.61
CA PRO A 17 13.09 -24.24 -10.00
C PRO A 17 14.42 -24.01 -9.28
N ALA A 18 15.25 -23.09 -9.76
CA ALA A 18 16.54 -22.75 -9.15
C ALA A 18 16.38 -21.81 -7.92
N LEU A 19 15.30 -21.04 -7.88
CA LEU A 19 15.02 -20.06 -6.82
C LEU A 19 14.23 -20.68 -5.66
N LEU A 20 13.33 -21.63 -5.92
CA LEU A 20 12.52 -22.31 -4.92
C LEU A 20 13.29 -22.87 -3.71
N PRO A 21 14.51 -23.45 -3.86
CA PRO A 21 15.29 -23.91 -2.71
C PRO A 21 16.00 -22.78 -1.93
N ARG A 22 16.12 -21.58 -2.52
CA ARG A 22 16.93 -20.46 -2.00
C ARG A 22 16.09 -19.32 -1.45
N MET A 23 14.83 -19.23 -1.85
CA MET A 23 13.94 -18.13 -1.50
C MET A 23 12.67 -18.66 -0.83
N GLU A 24 12.21 -17.96 0.21
CA GLU A 24 10.90 -18.22 0.77
C GLU A 24 9.79 -17.99 -0.26
N ARG A 25 8.73 -18.79 -0.17
CA ARG A 25 7.59 -18.72 -1.10
C ARG A 25 7.01 -17.32 -1.22
N ARG A 26 6.84 -16.61 -0.09
CA ARG A 26 6.31 -15.23 -0.08
C ARG A 26 7.21 -14.25 -0.84
N LEU A 27 8.53 -14.41 -0.71
CA LEU A 27 9.51 -13.59 -1.41
C LEU A 27 9.49 -13.85 -2.91
N LEU A 28 9.35 -15.12 -3.30
CA LEU A 28 9.22 -15.52 -4.70
C LEU A 28 7.94 -14.94 -5.34
N GLU A 29 6.82 -15.00 -4.62
CA GLU A 29 5.55 -14.39 -5.04
C GLU A 29 5.68 -12.87 -5.19
N ALA A 30 6.29 -12.18 -4.22
CA ALA A 30 6.52 -10.73 -4.27
C ALA A 30 7.44 -10.33 -5.45
N TRP A 31 8.50 -11.10 -5.70
CA TRP A 31 9.38 -10.88 -6.84
C TRP A 31 8.66 -11.08 -8.17
N ALA A 32 7.80 -12.09 -8.29
CA ALA A 32 7.01 -12.34 -9.48
C ALA A 32 6.02 -11.19 -9.74
N VAL A 33 5.29 -10.75 -8.72
CA VAL A 33 4.35 -9.62 -8.81
C VAL A 33 5.09 -8.34 -9.21
N HIS A 34 6.22 -8.02 -8.55
CA HIS A 34 7.03 -6.86 -8.88
C HIS A 34 7.52 -6.89 -10.33
N THR A 35 7.95 -8.05 -10.82
CA THR A 35 8.39 -8.21 -12.21
C THR A 35 7.25 -7.98 -13.21
N CYS A 36 6.03 -8.46 -12.90
CA CYS A 36 4.84 -8.20 -13.71
C CYS A 36 4.48 -6.72 -13.73
N ASP A 37 4.51 -6.05 -12.58
CA ASP A 37 4.28 -4.59 -12.49
C ASP A 37 5.28 -3.79 -13.33
N VAL A 38 6.56 -4.16 -13.29
CA VAL A 38 7.59 -3.53 -14.13
C VAL A 38 7.33 -3.80 -15.61
N PHE A 39 6.91 -5.02 -15.98
CA PHE A 39 6.52 -5.34 -17.33
C PHE A 39 5.39 -4.46 -17.85
N ASP A 40 4.33 -4.29 -17.06
CA ASP A 40 3.14 -3.51 -17.42
C ASP A 40 3.45 -2.02 -17.58
N ARG A 41 4.35 -1.48 -16.73
CA ARG A 41 4.71 -0.04 -16.73
C ARG A 41 5.79 0.33 -17.73
N THR A 42 6.80 -0.52 -17.91
CA THR A 42 8.05 -0.15 -18.60
C THR A 42 8.46 -1.13 -19.69
N GLY A 43 7.75 -2.26 -19.85
CA GLY A 43 7.92 -3.23 -20.89
C GLY A 43 8.93 -4.35 -20.57
N LEU A 44 9.06 -5.30 -21.52
CA LEU A 44 9.75 -6.57 -21.36
C LEU A 44 11.22 -6.44 -20.96
N GLN A 45 11.96 -5.51 -21.56
CA GLN A 45 13.41 -5.38 -21.32
C GLN A 45 13.74 -5.04 -19.87
N ASN A 46 12.94 -4.16 -19.25
CA ASN A 46 13.13 -3.78 -17.86
C ASN A 46 12.67 -4.90 -16.91
N ALA A 47 11.58 -5.60 -17.23
CA ALA A 47 11.14 -6.77 -16.49
C ALA A 47 12.22 -7.88 -16.48
N LEU A 48 12.85 -8.16 -17.60
CA LEU A 48 13.94 -9.15 -17.69
C LEU A 48 15.15 -8.74 -16.84
N ARG A 49 15.49 -7.45 -16.77
CA ARG A 49 16.55 -6.95 -15.87
C ARG A 49 16.22 -7.19 -14.40
N VAL A 50 14.99 -6.92 -14.00
CA VAL A 50 14.53 -7.21 -12.63
C VAL A 50 14.63 -8.70 -12.32
N MET A 51 14.27 -9.56 -13.28
CA MET A 51 14.42 -11.01 -13.14
C MET A 51 15.88 -11.47 -13.02
N GLU A 52 16.83 -10.76 -13.60
CA GLU A 52 18.26 -11.05 -13.48
C GLU A 52 18.86 -10.62 -12.14
N GLN A 53 18.26 -9.60 -11.51
CA GLN A 53 18.73 -9.00 -10.27
C GLN A 53 18.02 -9.57 -9.01
N VAL A 54 17.72 -10.86 -9.02
CA VAL A 54 17.01 -11.56 -7.94
C VAL A 54 17.69 -11.41 -6.58
N ASP A 55 19.02 -11.53 -6.53
CA ASP A 55 19.77 -11.42 -5.27
C ASP A 55 19.68 -9.98 -4.70
N SER A 56 19.71 -8.96 -5.57
CA SER A 56 19.51 -7.56 -5.15
C SER A 56 18.08 -7.28 -4.67
N PHE A 57 17.09 -7.97 -5.25
CA PHE A 57 15.70 -7.88 -4.80
C PHE A 57 15.52 -8.49 -3.41
N ASP A 58 16.15 -9.63 -3.14
CA ASP A 58 16.16 -10.29 -1.83
C ASP A 58 16.78 -9.38 -0.76
N GLU A 59 17.98 -8.84 -1.01
CA GLU A 59 18.65 -7.90 -0.11
C GLU A 59 17.85 -6.60 0.12
N ALA A 60 17.21 -6.06 -0.91
CA ALA A 60 16.38 -4.86 -0.80
C ALA A 60 15.12 -5.15 0.01
N LYS A 61 14.49 -6.33 -0.21
CA LYS A 61 13.32 -6.76 0.54
C LYS A 61 13.62 -6.96 2.01
N HIS A 62 14.72 -7.66 2.34
CA HIS A 62 15.14 -7.85 3.74
C HIS A 62 15.47 -6.53 4.45
N ARG A 63 16.08 -5.55 3.75
CA ARG A 63 16.29 -4.20 4.30
C ARG A 63 14.98 -3.47 4.57
N ASN A 64 14.04 -3.53 3.63
CA ASN A 64 12.74 -2.89 3.79
C ASN A 64 11.91 -3.55 4.91
N ASP A 65 11.94 -4.88 5.00
CA ASP A 65 11.24 -5.60 6.07
C ASP A 65 11.86 -5.30 7.45
N ALA A 66 13.19 -5.15 7.51
CA ALA A 66 13.89 -4.74 8.74
C ALA A 66 13.62 -3.27 9.13
N ALA A 67 13.36 -2.39 8.14
CA ALA A 67 13.01 -0.99 8.35
C ALA A 67 11.50 -0.77 8.42
N GLY A 68 10.68 -1.79 8.18
CA GLY A 68 9.23 -1.72 8.19
C GLY A 68 8.64 -1.62 9.59
N ALA A 69 7.56 -0.85 9.72
CA ALA A 69 6.76 -0.79 10.93
C ALA A 69 5.76 -1.95 10.95
N LEU A 70 5.98 -2.92 11.84
CA LEU A 70 5.11 -4.08 12.03
C LEU A 70 3.81 -3.66 12.74
N PHE A 71 2.68 -4.17 12.24
CA PHE A 71 1.36 -3.86 12.80
C PHE A 71 1.28 -4.13 14.31
N GLU A 72 1.77 -5.27 14.77
CA GLU A 72 1.72 -5.68 16.17
C GLU A 72 2.46 -4.71 17.11
N ASP A 73 3.54 -4.09 16.64
CA ASP A 73 4.32 -3.12 17.41
C ASP A 73 3.67 -1.74 17.47
N ILE A 74 3.04 -1.31 16.36
CA ILE A 74 2.52 0.04 16.22
C ILE A 74 1.03 0.18 16.56
N ALA A 75 0.23 -0.89 16.46
CA ALA A 75 -1.22 -0.83 16.66
C ALA A 75 -1.63 -0.30 18.05
N PRO A 76 -0.98 -0.66 19.17
CA PRO A 76 -1.33 -0.10 20.49
C PRO A 76 -1.09 1.41 20.56
N ILE A 77 0.02 1.90 19.93
CA ILE A 77 0.38 3.31 19.89
C ILE A 77 -0.62 4.10 19.03
N LEU A 78 -0.93 3.56 17.85
CA LEU A 78 -1.90 4.15 16.93
C LEU A 78 -3.32 4.15 17.52
N GLY A 79 -3.69 3.11 18.29
CA GLY A 79 -4.95 3.06 19.02
C GLY A 79 -5.09 4.19 20.04
N ASN A 80 -4.04 4.49 20.79
CA ASN A 80 -4.01 5.62 21.71
C ASN A 80 -4.03 6.96 20.96
N PHE A 81 -3.30 7.07 19.87
CA PHE A 81 -3.27 8.26 19.01
C PHE A 81 -4.68 8.57 18.46
N VAL A 82 -5.35 7.60 17.86
CA VAL A 82 -6.69 7.83 17.31
C VAL A 82 -7.76 8.05 18.39
N CYS A 83 -7.57 7.46 19.58
CA CYS A 83 -8.41 7.76 20.73
C CYS A 83 -8.29 9.23 21.14
N GLY A 84 -7.07 9.78 21.14
CA GLY A 84 -6.83 11.21 21.36
C GLY A 84 -7.50 12.12 20.33
N LEU A 85 -7.45 11.73 19.04
CA LEU A 85 -8.08 12.47 17.95
C LEU A 85 -9.63 12.44 17.99
N SER A 86 -10.19 11.27 18.27
CA SER A 86 -11.63 11.00 18.12
C SER A 86 -12.44 11.19 19.39
N GLY A 87 -11.78 11.21 20.56
CA GLY A 87 -12.44 11.14 21.88
C GLY A 87 -13.09 9.79 22.18
N ARG A 88 -12.94 8.79 21.29
CA ARG A 88 -13.46 7.42 21.45
C ARG A 88 -12.42 6.38 21.03
N ARG A 89 -12.52 5.18 21.58
CA ARG A 89 -11.68 4.06 21.14
C ARG A 89 -12.21 3.51 19.80
N LEU A 90 -11.49 3.76 18.71
CA LEU A 90 -11.67 3.05 17.47
C LEU A 90 -10.81 1.78 17.52
N ARG A 91 -11.33 0.68 16.98
CA ARG A 91 -10.57 -0.57 16.84
C ARG A 91 -9.57 -0.42 15.70
N ILE A 92 -8.34 -0.83 15.94
CA ILE A 92 -7.33 -0.96 14.88
C ILE A 92 -7.13 -2.45 14.66
N GLU A 93 -7.34 -2.89 13.43
CA GLU A 93 -7.33 -4.30 13.02
C GLU A 93 -6.34 -4.50 11.89
N GLU A 94 -5.78 -5.69 11.79
CA GLU A 94 -4.89 -6.07 10.70
C GLU A 94 -5.70 -6.53 9.48
N GLY A 95 -5.22 -6.21 8.26
CA GLY A 95 -5.80 -6.66 7.00
C GLY A 95 -4.88 -6.38 5.81
N ASP A 96 -5.36 -6.67 4.61
CA ASP A 96 -4.53 -6.61 3.39
C ASP A 96 -4.23 -5.17 2.92
N ALA A 97 -5.03 -4.21 3.34
CA ALA A 97 -4.90 -2.81 2.91
C ALA A 97 -5.36 -1.84 4.01
N ALA A 98 -4.97 -0.58 3.87
CA ALA A 98 -5.39 0.49 4.77
C ALA A 98 -6.78 1.04 4.37
N TRP A 99 -7.77 0.92 5.25
CA TRP A 99 -9.13 1.44 5.05
C TRP A 99 -9.88 1.63 6.37
N THR A 100 -11.06 2.27 6.32
CA THR A 100 -11.97 2.42 7.45
C THR A 100 -13.43 2.34 7.01
N ASP A 101 -14.28 1.83 7.89
CA ASP A 101 -15.75 1.88 7.78
C ASP A 101 -16.38 2.90 8.74
N GLY A 102 -15.55 3.59 9.53
CA GLY A 102 -15.99 4.56 10.53
C GLY A 102 -16.01 4.02 11.96
N ASP A 103 -16.06 2.71 12.17
CA ASP A 103 -16.05 2.05 13.49
C ASP A 103 -14.70 1.38 13.79
N ARG A 104 -13.93 1.08 12.76
CA ARG A 104 -12.59 0.53 12.83
C ARG A 104 -11.69 1.10 11.74
N ILE A 105 -10.39 1.00 11.99
CA ILE A 105 -9.32 1.28 11.03
C ILE A 105 -8.57 -0.02 10.78
N VAL A 106 -8.42 -0.38 9.53
CA VAL A 106 -7.66 -1.56 9.10
C VAL A 106 -6.34 -1.09 8.50
N LEU A 107 -5.25 -1.78 8.85
CA LEU A 107 -3.90 -1.51 8.37
C LEU A 107 -3.23 -2.79 7.89
N PRO A 108 -2.31 -2.73 6.94
CA PRO A 108 -1.52 -3.89 6.52
C PRO A 108 -0.60 -4.38 7.65
N PRO A 109 -0.21 -5.67 7.64
CA PRO A 109 0.66 -6.26 8.66
C PRO A 109 2.04 -5.62 8.74
N LEU A 110 2.49 -5.02 7.62
CA LEU A 110 3.78 -4.36 7.50
C LEU A 110 3.63 -3.08 6.69
N ILE A 111 4.15 -1.98 7.19
CA ILE A 111 4.28 -0.71 6.48
C ILE A 111 5.76 -0.46 6.23
N ALA A 112 6.21 -0.69 5.00
CA ALA A 112 7.60 -0.62 4.56
C ALA A 112 7.73 0.13 3.22
N ALA A 113 7.07 1.27 3.11
CA ALA A 113 7.09 2.10 1.90
C ALA A 113 8.31 3.05 1.84
N LEU A 114 8.93 3.30 2.99
CA LEU A 114 10.07 4.22 3.15
C LEU A 114 11.29 3.46 3.68
N PRO A 115 12.52 3.99 3.48
CA PRO A 115 13.76 3.28 3.87
C PRO A 115 14.00 3.22 5.37
N ASP A 116 13.30 3.99 6.17
CA ASP A 116 13.54 4.16 7.60
C ASP A 116 12.31 3.74 8.42
N LEU A 117 12.54 3.09 9.58
CA LEU A 117 11.49 2.62 10.47
C LEU A 117 10.65 3.78 11.03
N ASP A 118 11.31 4.88 11.45
CA ASP A 118 10.63 6.04 12.02
C ASP A 118 9.74 6.71 10.95
N ASP A 119 10.22 6.80 9.72
CA ASP A 119 9.44 7.33 8.59
C ASP A 119 8.25 6.44 8.26
N ASN A 120 8.40 5.11 8.30
CA ASN A 120 7.30 4.16 8.12
C ASN A 120 6.27 4.25 9.27
N PHE A 121 6.73 4.47 10.49
CA PHE A 121 5.82 4.73 11.62
C PHE A 121 5.08 6.07 11.47
N GLN A 122 5.75 7.14 11.02
CA GLN A 122 5.08 8.41 10.73
C GLN A 122 4.07 8.26 9.59
N LEU A 123 4.40 7.48 8.55
CA LEU A 123 3.46 7.15 7.47
C LEU A 123 2.22 6.43 8.01
N ALA A 124 2.39 5.46 8.93
CA ALA A 124 1.29 4.79 9.61
C ALA A 124 0.40 5.78 10.38
N LYS A 125 1.00 6.71 11.13
CA LYS A 125 0.26 7.76 11.85
C LYS A 125 -0.53 8.67 10.92
N ILE A 126 0.08 9.13 9.82
CA ILE A 126 -0.58 9.96 8.81
C ILE A 126 -1.75 9.19 8.18
N THR A 127 -1.54 7.92 7.85
CA THR A 127 -2.58 7.04 7.29
C THR A 127 -3.76 6.93 8.25
N VAL A 128 -3.52 6.64 9.53
CA VAL A 128 -4.57 6.57 10.57
C VAL A 128 -5.29 7.91 10.74
N ALA A 129 -4.55 9.03 10.73
CA ALA A 129 -5.16 10.36 10.82
C ALA A 129 -6.07 10.66 9.61
N LEU A 130 -5.67 10.29 8.40
CA LEU A 130 -6.48 10.47 7.20
C LEU A 130 -7.72 9.56 7.22
N LEU A 131 -7.61 8.31 7.64
CA LEU A 131 -8.74 7.38 7.76
C LEU A 131 -9.73 7.86 8.84
N TRP A 132 -9.25 8.34 9.98
CA TRP A 132 -10.08 8.99 10.96
C TRP A 132 -10.79 10.23 10.39
N ALA A 133 -10.06 11.06 9.64
CA ALA A 133 -10.60 12.27 9.03
C ALA A 133 -11.70 11.97 8.00
N GLN A 134 -11.63 10.85 7.26
CA GLN A 134 -12.71 10.40 6.37
C GLN A 134 -14.03 10.24 7.12
N THR A 135 -13.98 9.64 8.30
CA THR A 135 -15.15 9.49 9.16
C THR A 135 -15.60 10.86 9.73
N ARG A 136 -14.64 11.62 10.27
CA ARG A 136 -14.91 12.88 10.96
C ARG A 136 -15.48 13.96 10.05
N PHE A 137 -14.99 14.03 8.79
CA PHE A 137 -15.35 15.07 7.84
C PHE A 137 -16.28 14.60 6.71
N GLY A 138 -16.86 13.41 6.86
CA GLY A 138 -17.96 12.93 6.06
C GLY A 138 -17.63 12.33 4.69
N SER A 139 -16.39 11.95 4.43
CA SER A 139 -15.97 11.30 3.17
C SER A 139 -16.77 10.03 2.89
N LEU A 140 -17.07 9.25 3.94
CA LEU A 140 -17.80 7.98 3.83
C LEU A 140 -19.29 8.16 3.48
N ARG A 141 -19.79 9.40 3.44
CA ARG A 141 -21.18 9.70 3.04
C ARG A 141 -21.34 9.84 1.53
N ILE A 142 -20.23 9.90 0.79
CA ILE A 142 -20.21 10.11 -0.66
C ILE A 142 -19.80 8.79 -1.31
N ASP A 143 -20.63 8.30 -2.21
CA ASP A 143 -20.27 7.21 -3.10
C ASP A 143 -19.42 7.74 -4.25
N HIS A 144 -18.11 7.75 -4.04
CA HIS A 144 -17.14 8.25 -5.02
C HIS A 144 -17.17 7.44 -6.31
N THR A 145 -17.51 6.16 -6.25
CA THR A 145 -17.61 5.28 -7.42
C THR A 145 -18.78 5.70 -8.31
N ASN A 146 -19.94 5.95 -7.71
CA ASN A 146 -21.11 6.45 -8.45
C ASN A 146 -20.85 7.82 -9.06
N VAL A 147 -20.22 8.72 -8.30
CA VAL A 147 -19.85 10.05 -8.84
C VAL A 147 -18.87 9.92 -10.00
N ALA A 148 -17.88 9.05 -9.90
CA ALA A 148 -16.90 8.84 -10.96
C ALA A 148 -17.52 8.22 -12.22
N ALA A 149 -18.54 7.38 -12.07
CA ALA A 149 -19.24 6.73 -13.20
C ALA A 149 -19.95 7.71 -14.15
N GLU A 150 -20.22 8.95 -13.72
CA GLU A 150 -20.80 10.00 -14.55
C GLU A 150 -19.79 10.62 -15.56
N TYR A 151 -18.52 10.29 -15.44
CA TYR A 151 -17.45 10.83 -16.30
C TYR A 151 -17.10 9.86 -17.42
N ALA A 152 -16.57 10.39 -18.52
CA ALA A 152 -16.15 9.61 -19.69
C ALA A 152 -15.04 8.60 -19.40
N ASP A 153 -14.21 8.86 -18.36
CA ASP A 153 -13.16 7.99 -17.87
C ASP A 153 -13.31 7.86 -16.34
N PRO A 154 -14.08 6.87 -15.87
CA PRO A 154 -14.39 6.69 -14.45
C PRO A 154 -13.15 6.43 -13.57
N GLU A 155 -12.18 5.65 -14.06
CA GLU A 155 -10.97 5.35 -13.28
C GLU A 155 -10.13 6.60 -13.04
N ARG A 156 -9.95 7.40 -14.08
CA ARG A 156 -9.23 8.67 -13.97
C ARG A 156 -9.99 9.69 -13.11
N ALA A 157 -11.32 9.71 -13.20
CA ALA A 157 -12.16 10.53 -12.36
C ALA A 157 -12.03 10.13 -10.89
N LEU A 158 -12.10 8.83 -10.58
CA LEU A 158 -11.94 8.29 -9.23
C LEU A 158 -10.57 8.63 -8.63
N THR A 159 -9.50 8.44 -9.40
CA THR A 159 -8.14 8.80 -8.97
C THR A 159 -8.04 10.29 -8.60
N ARG A 160 -8.63 11.17 -9.41
CA ARG A 160 -8.66 12.60 -9.14
C ARG A 160 -9.52 12.96 -7.93
N LEU A 161 -10.67 12.33 -7.78
CA LEU A 161 -11.52 12.52 -6.61
C LEU A 161 -10.81 12.14 -5.32
N TYR A 162 -10.10 11.01 -5.29
CA TYR A 162 -9.29 10.63 -4.13
C TYR A 162 -8.15 11.60 -3.83
N ALA A 163 -7.47 12.12 -4.87
CA ALA A 163 -6.44 13.13 -4.67
C ALA A 163 -7.00 14.43 -4.08
N LEU A 164 -8.12 14.93 -4.62
CA LEU A 164 -8.80 16.12 -4.11
C LEU A 164 -9.31 15.90 -2.68
N GLU A 165 -9.87 14.72 -2.40
CA GLU A 165 -10.34 14.37 -1.07
C GLU A 165 -9.20 14.33 -0.06
N THR A 166 -8.06 13.76 -0.42
CA THR A 166 -6.86 13.77 0.42
C THR A 166 -6.41 15.20 0.74
N LEU A 167 -6.37 16.09 -0.25
CA LEU A 167 -6.06 17.51 -0.04
C LEU A 167 -7.07 18.19 0.88
N ARG A 168 -8.36 17.92 0.68
CA ARG A 168 -9.44 18.47 1.53
C ARG A 168 -9.27 18.01 2.98
N LEU A 169 -9.03 16.71 3.18
CA LEU A 169 -8.84 16.13 4.52
C LEU A 169 -7.59 16.68 5.20
N THR A 170 -6.48 16.77 4.49
CA THR A 170 -5.23 17.36 5.01
C THR A 170 -5.45 18.81 5.45
N ALA A 171 -6.15 19.62 4.66
CA ALA A 171 -6.47 20.99 5.02
C ALA A 171 -7.41 21.08 6.25
N ARG A 172 -8.34 20.13 6.42
CA ARG A 172 -9.21 20.05 7.59
C ARG A 172 -8.42 19.65 8.83
N ILE A 173 -7.58 18.63 8.74
CA ILE A 173 -6.70 18.19 9.84
C ILE A 173 -5.83 19.36 10.31
N ALA A 174 -5.16 20.07 9.40
CA ALA A 174 -4.29 21.20 9.74
C ALA A 174 -5.01 22.38 10.42
N ARG A 175 -6.32 22.50 10.23
CA ARG A 175 -7.14 23.56 10.89
C ARG A 175 -7.67 23.15 12.26
N GLU A 176 -7.97 21.87 12.46
CA GLU A 176 -8.59 21.36 13.68
C GLU A 176 -7.59 20.76 14.66
N LEU A 177 -6.40 20.36 14.18
CA LEU A 177 -5.29 19.84 14.99
C LEU A 177 -4.09 20.79 14.85
N PRO A 178 -3.94 21.77 15.75
CA PRO A 178 -2.80 22.70 15.74
C PRO A 178 -1.48 22.03 16.13
#